data_a228d2828ab0fcb3cc1d3aaf137b86ba
#
_entry.id   a228d2828ab0fcb3cc1d3aaf137b86ba
#
_cell.length_a   1.000
_cell.length_b   1.000
_cell.length_c   1.000
_cell.angle_alpha   90.00
_cell.angle_beta   90.00
_cell.angle_gamma   90.00
#
_symmetry.space_group_name_H-M   'P 1'
#
loop_
_entity.id
_entity.type
_entity.pdbx_description
1 polymer ?
#
loop_
_entity_poly.entity_id
_entity_poly.type
_entity_poly.pdbx_seq_one_letter_code
_entity_poly.pdbx_strand_id
1 'polypeptide(L)'
;MTLTNSGSRFSVSTIGVPQVANDFDKFEMNATQKYPLGFKVEAANGDVYRYCCFAGNANRGVLVSSDLSEYSLVDDDNHFIAPVVTYQMAGEQPGVYPGAIGSRYAIMTLASVAAHCFAGSKITFTDDTGEGYTYDVVDNTATDNPASGVIRFQLAQPLQVAITTDTDASINTCLYNGLIIATTTDACVVGVTCSTIVAATAAYAWIQTKGVVGILQDVNVPTIGGVATLSNITAGAVTLMGGNSTYATYYGKNPIIGYYVDLGDATGASVCKINLE
;
A
#
# COMPACT_ATOMS: atom_id res chain seq x y z
N MET A 1 -17.33 34.92 -28.49
CA MET A 1 -16.73 34.92 -27.14
C MET A 1 -16.47 33.46 -26.79
N THR A 2 -15.24 33.01 -27.01
CA THR A 2 -14.86 31.62 -26.86
C THR A 2 -14.37 31.45 -25.41
N LEU A 3 -15.16 30.73 -24.61
CA LEU A 3 -14.73 30.35 -23.27
C LEU A 3 -13.63 29.27 -23.39
N THR A 4 -12.40 29.67 -23.25
CA THR A 4 -11.30 28.71 -23.01
C THR A 4 -11.45 28.15 -21.60
N ASN A 5 -11.79 26.88 -21.52
CA ASN A 5 -11.86 26.12 -20.29
C ASN A 5 -10.41 25.98 -19.74
N SER A 6 -10.00 26.92 -18.88
CA SER A 6 -8.79 26.75 -18.11
C SER A 6 -9.09 25.72 -17.03
N GLY A 7 -8.70 24.47 -17.28
CA GLY A 7 -8.78 23.40 -16.30
C GLY A 7 -8.22 23.92 -14.98
N SER A 8 -8.95 23.71 -13.90
CA SER A 8 -8.55 24.11 -12.56
C SER A 8 -7.21 23.44 -12.22
N ARG A 9 -6.16 24.24 -12.30
CA ARG A 9 -4.81 23.82 -11.90
C ARG A 9 -4.80 23.73 -10.39
N PHE A 10 -4.73 22.52 -9.87
CA PHE A 10 -4.47 22.32 -8.46
C PHE A 10 -3.06 22.80 -8.14
N SER A 11 -2.94 23.75 -7.22
CA SER A 11 -1.66 24.16 -6.69
C SER A 11 -1.22 23.11 -5.65
N VAL A 12 -0.13 22.42 -5.92
CA VAL A 12 0.47 21.47 -4.97
C VAL A 12 1.46 22.26 -4.11
N SER A 13 1.15 22.41 -2.82
CA SER A 13 2.09 22.98 -1.85
C SER A 13 2.99 21.87 -1.35
N THR A 14 4.26 21.88 -1.76
CA THR A 14 5.24 20.89 -1.32
C THR A 14 6.33 21.54 -0.49
N ILE A 15 6.32 21.29 0.81
CA ILE A 15 7.49 21.53 1.65
C ILE A 15 8.36 20.26 1.56
N GLY A 16 9.41 20.32 0.73
CA GLY A 16 10.48 19.30 0.71
C GLY A 16 10.30 18.07 -0.18
N VAL A 17 9.33 18.06 -1.10
CA VAL A 17 9.14 16.95 -2.08
C VAL A 17 9.40 17.50 -3.50
N PRO A 18 10.01 16.72 -4.44
CA PRO A 18 10.19 17.15 -5.81
C PRO A 18 8.87 17.63 -6.41
N GLN A 19 8.88 18.80 -7.05
CA GLN A 19 7.68 19.38 -7.65
C GLN A 19 7.15 18.48 -8.77
N VAL A 20 6.13 17.70 -8.49
CA VAL A 20 5.25 17.08 -9.50
C VAL A 20 4.06 18.03 -9.76
N ALA A 21 4.33 19.32 -9.72
CA ALA A 21 3.32 20.33 -9.44
C ALA A 21 2.43 20.73 -10.63
N ASN A 22 2.79 20.46 -11.87
CA ASN A 22 2.03 20.98 -13.01
C ASN A 22 1.19 19.95 -13.77
N ASP A 23 1.44 18.65 -13.57
CA ASP A 23 0.83 17.57 -14.38
C ASP A 23 0.18 16.46 -13.53
N PHE A 24 -0.14 16.71 -12.25
CA PHE A 24 -0.83 15.73 -11.43
C PHE A 24 -2.27 15.53 -11.93
N ASP A 25 -2.54 14.35 -12.46
CA ASP A 25 -3.87 13.87 -12.79
C ASP A 25 -4.22 12.67 -11.90
N LYS A 26 -5.16 12.86 -10.97
CA LYS A 26 -5.64 11.80 -10.09
C LYS A 26 -6.32 10.63 -10.83
N PHE A 27 -6.68 10.83 -12.08
CA PHE A 27 -7.30 9.81 -12.93
C PHE A 27 -6.28 9.07 -13.81
N GLU A 28 -5.00 9.46 -13.72
CA GLU A 28 -3.94 8.81 -14.47
C GLU A 28 -3.81 7.33 -14.09
N MET A 29 -3.68 6.49 -15.12
CA MET A 29 -3.41 5.06 -14.99
C MET A 29 -2.22 4.68 -15.86
N ASN A 30 -1.35 3.80 -15.37
CA ASN A 30 -0.13 3.42 -16.05
C ASN A 30 0.05 1.89 -16.07
N ALA A 31 0.56 1.37 -17.18
CA ALA A 31 0.96 -0.03 -17.29
C ALA A 31 2.31 -0.29 -16.59
N THR A 32 3.13 0.75 -16.44
CA THR A 32 4.44 0.69 -15.77
C THR A 32 4.49 1.71 -14.65
N GLN A 33 5.24 1.41 -13.62
CA GLN A 33 5.41 2.29 -12.48
C GLN A 33 6.08 3.62 -12.88
N LYS A 34 5.40 4.74 -12.61
CA LYS A 34 5.92 6.10 -12.82
C LYS A 34 6.51 6.73 -11.56
N TYR A 35 5.90 6.46 -10.42
CA TYR A 35 6.28 7.04 -9.14
C TYR A 35 6.55 5.94 -8.11
N PRO A 36 7.34 6.19 -7.07
CA PRO A 36 7.45 5.25 -5.96
C PRO A 36 6.07 4.92 -5.37
N LEU A 37 5.84 3.65 -5.01
CA LEU A 37 4.60 3.26 -4.35
C LEU A 37 4.45 4.00 -3.02
N GLY A 38 3.23 4.44 -2.70
CA GLY A 38 2.96 5.29 -1.56
C GLY A 38 3.34 6.77 -1.76
N PHE A 39 3.87 7.16 -2.93
CA PHE A 39 4.18 8.56 -3.22
C PHE A 39 2.96 9.44 -2.99
N LYS A 40 3.12 10.45 -2.15
CA LYS A 40 2.05 11.32 -1.66
C LYS A 40 1.94 12.59 -2.48
N VAL A 41 0.72 12.94 -2.86
CA VAL A 41 0.35 14.24 -3.41
C VAL A 41 -0.76 14.83 -2.55
N GLU A 42 -0.60 16.08 -2.13
CA GLU A 42 -1.60 16.83 -1.38
C GLU A 42 -2.10 17.99 -2.22
N ALA A 43 -3.40 18.02 -2.49
CA ALA A 43 -4.05 19.08 -3.23
C ALA A 43 -4.32 20.30 -2.32
N ALA A 44 -4.47 21.50 -2.93
CA ALA A 44 -4.68 22.74 -2.20
C ALA A 44 -5.96 22.76 -1.32
N ASN A 45 -6.93 21.92 -1.63
CA ASN A 45 -8.15 21.72 -0.84
C ASN A 45 -7.99 20.76 0.35
N GLY A 46 -6.77 20.21 0.54
CA GLY A 46 -6.43 19.25 1.59
C GLY A 46 -6.74 17.80 1.29
N ASP A 47 -7.16 17.49 0.06
CA ASP A 47 -7.28 16.10 -0.39
C ASP A 47 -5.88 15.48 -0.55
N VAL A 48 -5.73 14.23 -0.15
CA VAL A 48 -4.48 13.49 -0.23
C VAL A 48 -4.65 12.29 -1.14
N TYR A 49 -3.66 12.10 -2.00
CA TYR A 49 -3.58 10.99 -2.95
C TYR A 49 -2.29 10.22 -2.76
N ARG A 50 -2.36 8.90 -2.98
CA ARG A 50 -1.22 7.98 -2.94
C ARG A 50 -1.13 7.19 -4.23
N TYR A 51 0.10 7.05 -4.76
CA TYR A 51 0.36 6.22 -5.94
C TYR A 51 0.49 4.77 -5.53
N CYS A 52 -0.16 3.86 -6.25
CA CYS A 52 -0.26 2.46 -5.86
C CYS A 52 -0.24 1.51 -7.07
N CYS A 53 -0.03 0.23 -6.77
CA CYS A 53 -0.13 -0.88 -7.71
C CYS A 53 -1.31 -1.77 -7.31
N PHE A 54 -2.10 -2.21 -8.28
CA PHE A 54 -3.25 -3.09 -8.09
C PHE A 54 -2.94 -4.51 -8.54
N ALA A 55 -3.30 -5.50 -7.74
CA ALA A 55 -3.27 -6.92 -8.09
C ALA A 55 -4.52 -7.35 -8.87
N GLY A 56 -5.63 -6.64 -8.72
CA GLY A 56 -6.91 -6.97 -9.34
C GLY A 56 -7.63 -5.77 -9.96
N ASN A 57 -8.68 -6.04 -10.71
CA ASN A 57 -9.55 -5.01 -11.28
C ASN A 57 -10.35 -4.33 -10.17
N ALA A 58 -10.56 -3.02 -10.30
CA ALA A 58 -11.38 -2.24 -9.38
C ALA A 58 -12.15 -1.16 -10.12
N ASN A 59 -13.42 -0.97 -9.80
CA ASN A 59 -14.20 0.16 -10.31
C ASN A 59 -13.78 1.46 -9.63
N ARG A 60 -14.10 2.59 -10.22
CA ARG A 60 -13.92 3.90 -9.60
C ARG A 60 -14.85 4.05 -8.38
N GLY A 61 -14.34 4.71 -7.34
CA GLY A 61 -15.13 5.01 -6.14
C GLY A 61 -15.32 3.81 -5.21
N VAL A 62 -14.48 2.78 -5.30
CA VAL A 62 -14.52 1.65 -4.37
C VAL A 62 -13.37 1.73 -3.37
N LEU A 63 -13.62 1.25 -2.16
CA LEU A 63 -12.59 1.06 -1.14
C LEU A 63 -11.65 -0.06 -1.55
N VAL A 64 -10.37 0.17 -1.35
CA VAL A 64 -9.32 -0.82 -1.58
C VAL A 64 -8.50 -1.03 -0.32
N SER A 65 -8.02 -2.26 -0.18
CA SER A 65 -7.14 -2.70 0.90
C SER A 65 -5.83 -3.22 0.35
N SER A 66 -4.80 -3.18 1.19
CA SER A 66 -3.60 -3.94 0.96
C SER A 66 -3.89 -5.42 1.20
N ASP A 67 -3.47 -6.28 0.29
CA ASP A 67 -3.50 -7.73 0.52
C ASP A 67 -2.30 -8.10 1.41
N LEU A 68 -2.52 -8.02 2.71
CA LEU A 68 -1.50 -8.38 3.70
C LEU A 68 -1.33 -9.90 3.82
N SER A 69 -2.24 -10.69 3.22
CA SER A 69 -2.24 -12.14 3.38
C SER A 69 -1.16 -12.86 2.57
N GLU A 70 -0.71 -12.26 1.46
CA GLU A 70 0.25 -12.92 0.57
C GLU A 70 1.71 -12.76 1.03
N TYR A 71 2.05 -11.74 1.85
CA TYR A 71 3.44 -11.37 2.09
C TYR A 71 3.75 -10.92 3.53
N SER A 72 2.91 -11.21 4.50
CA SER A 72 3.29 -11.06 5.90
C SER A 72 4.15 -12.24 6.30
N LEU A 73 5.44 -12.12 6.09
CA LEU A 73 6.39 -13.08 6.62
C LEU A 73 6.61 -12.75 8.09
N VAL A 74 5.84 -13.39 8.95
CA VAL A 74 6.25 -13.62 10.33
C VAL A 74 7.03 -14.91 10.27
N ASP A 75 8.34 -14.83 10.43
CA ASP A 75 9.17 -16.01 10.35
C ASP A 75 9.56 -16.51 11.73
N ASP A 76 9.28 -17.79 11.96
CA ASP A 76 9.69 -18.55 13.13
C ASP A 76 10.94 -19.40 12.88
N ASP A 77 11.46 -19.48 11.62
CA ASP A 77 12.43 -20.52 11.26
C ASP A 77 13.56 -20.03 10.32
N ASN A 78 14.59 -19.38 10.86
CA ASN A 78 15.96 -19.32 10.28
C ASN A 78 16.06 -19.10 8.76
N HIS A 79 15.37 -18.12 8.19
CA HIS A 79 15.38 -17.89 6.74
C HIS A 79 16.53 -17.00 6.26
N PHE A 80 17.22 -16.29 7.15
CA PHE A 80 18.37 -15.49 6.72
C PHE A 80 19.57 -16.39 6.40
N ILE A 81 20.27 -15.99 5.36
CA ILE A 81 21.55 -16.59 5.01
C ILE A 81 22.64 -15.73 5.63
N ALA A 82 23.46 -16.35 6.48
CA ALA A 82 24.63 -15.69 7.06
C ALA A 82 25.52 -15.06 5.96
N PRO A 83 26.29 -14.01 6.27
CA PRO A 83 27.15 -13.34 5.31
C PRO A 83 28.05 -14.31 4.56
N VAL A 84 27.87 -14.43 3.25
CA VAL A 84 28.66 -15.33 2.41
C VAL A 84 29.65 -14.51 1.61
N VAL A 85 30.93 -14.68 1.89
CA VAL A 85 32.06 -13.98 1.25
C VAL A 85 32.11 -14.09 -0.28
N THR A 86 31.38 -15.01 -0.88
CA THR A 86 31.32 -15.20 -2.35
C THR A 86 30.33 -14.27 -3.06
N TYR A 87 29.45 -13.56 -2.32
CA TYR A 87 28.42 -12.70 -2.90
C TYR A 87 28.73 -11.22 -2.68
N GLN A 88 29.75 -10.69 -3.33
CA GLN A 88 29.95 -9.24 -3.35
C GLN A 88 28.98 -8.60 -4.35
N MET A 89 28.16 -7.68 -3.90
CA MET A 89 27.18 -7.00 -4.74
C MET A 89 27.80 -5.77 -5.40
N ALA A 90 27.35 -5.47 -6.62
CA ALA A 90 27.76 -4.26 -7.32
C ALA A 90 27.36 -3.01 -6.50
N GLY A 91 28.33 -2.14 -6.21
CA GLY A 91 28.12 -0.90 -5.46
C GLY A 91 28.39 -1.00 -3.95
N GLU A 92 28.67 -2.20 -3.41
CA GLU A 92 29.19 -2.34 -2.05
C GLU A 92 30.72 -2.08 -1.96
N GLN A 93 31.16 -1.67 -0.79
CA GLN A 93 32.60 -1.52 -0.55
C GLN A 93 33.31 -2.89 -0.60
N PRO A 94 34.57 -2.95 -1.07
CA PRO A 94 35.33 -4.18 -1.05
C PRO A 94 35.41 -4.78 0.36
N GLY A 95 35.06 -6.06 0.50
CA GLY A 95 35.04 -6.76 1.78
C GLY A 95 33.74 -6.64 2.59
N VAL A 96 32.74 -5.90 2.12
CA VAL A 96 31.40 -5.90 2.69
C VAL A 96 30.53 -6.87 1.88
N TYR A 97 29.93 -7.81 2.56
CA TYR A 97 29.10 -8.87 1.96
C TYR A 97 27.65 -8.74 2.42
N PRO A 98 26.68 -9.20 1.65
CA PRO A 98 25.27 -9.22 2.08
C PRO A 98 25.12 -9.84 3.47
N GLY A 99 24.37 -9.18 4.34
CA GLY A 99 24.20 -9.57 5.74
C GLY A 99 25.29 -9.11 6.70
N ALA A 100 26.45 -8.60 6.22
CA ALA A 100 27.49 -8.05 7.08
C ALA A 100 27.17 -6.61 7.53
N ILE A 101 27.78 -6.17 8.62
CA ILE A 101 27.73 -4.76 9.06
C ILE A 101 28.19 -3.86 7.92
N GLY A 102 27.43 -2.81 7.64
CA GLY A 102 27.68 -1.85 6.57
C GLY A 102 27.13 -2.26 5.20
N SER A 103 26.69 -3.50 5.01
CA SER A 103 26.01 -3.93 3.79
C SER A 103 24.65 -3.28 3.64
N ARG A 104 24.27 -2.99 2.40
CA ARG A 104 22.89 -2.60 2.02
C ARG A 104 22.08 -3.76 1.48
N TYR A 105 22.54 -4.98 1.66
CA TYR A 105 21.87 -6.17 1.18
C TYR A 105 21.66 -7.18 2.30
N ALA A 106 20.44 -7.73 2.36
CA ALA A 106 20.09 -8.89 3.15
C ALA A 106 19.67 -10.02 2.21
N ILE A 107 19.97 -11.26 2.57
CA ILE A 107 19.63 -12.45 1.77
C ILE A 107 18.80 -13.36 2.65
N MET A 108 17.67 -13.81 2.13
CA MET A 108 16.78 -14.80 2.77
C MET A 108 16.50 -15.95 1.82
N THR A 109 16.10 -17.07 2.39
CA THR A 109 15.44 -18.15 1.66
C THR A 109 13.94 -17.95 1.70
N LEU A 110 13.33 -17.74 0.53
CA LEU A 110 11.89 -17.48 0.43
C LEU A 110 11.35 -18.01 -0.90
N ALA A 111 10.30 -18.81 -0.84
CA ALA A 111 9.71 -19.41 -2.02
C ALA A 111 8.78 -18.44 -2.75
N SER A 112 8.77 -18.52 -4.09
CA SER A 112 7.73 -17.92 -4.95
C SER A 112 7.54 -16.40 -4.86
N VAL A 113 8.60 -15.64 -4.63
CA VAL A 113 8.55 -14.17 -4.58
C VAL A 113 8.88 -13.57 -5.94
N ALA A 114 8.08 -12.65 -6.41
CA ALA A 114 8.35 -11.86 -7.61
C ALA A 114 9.38 -10.75 -7.32
N ALA A 115 10.11 -10.30 -8.35
CA ALA A 115 10.94 -9.11 -8.24
C ALA A 115 10.08 -7.88 -7.92
N HIS A 116 10.63 -6.96 -7.16
CA HIS A 116 10.03 -5.66 -6.81
C HIS A 116 8.78 -5.71 -5.92
N CYS A 117 8.35 -6.88 -5.43
CA CYS A 117 7.13 -6.99 -4.63
C CYS A 117 7.28 -6.36 -3.23
N PHE A 118 8.48 -6.28 -2.69
CA PHE A 118 8.78 -5.61 -1.42
C PHE A 118 9.36 -4.20 -1.57
N ALA A 119 9.40 -3.65 -2.77
CA ALA A 119 9.86 -2.28 -2.98
C ALA A 119 9.00 -1.27 -2.18
N GLY A 120 9.64 -0.44 -1.36
CA GLY A 120 8.96 0.52 -0.48
C GLY A 120 8.38 -0.08 0.81
N SER A 121 8.66 -1.34 1.11
CA SER A 121 8.29 -2.00 2.36
C SER A 121 9.30 -1.73 3.48
N LYS A 122 9.05 -2.32 4.63
CA LYS A 122 9.98 -2.32 5.78
C LYS A 122 10.26 -3.76 6.21
N ILE A 123 11.52 -4.02 6.51
CA ILE A 123 11.97 -5.23 7.18
C ILE A 123 12.35 -4.89 8.61
N THR A 124 11.77 -5.59 9.58
CA THR A 124 12.05 -5.43 11.00
C THR A 124 12.61 -6.73 11.54
N PHE A 125 13.80 -6.70 12.14
CA PHE A 125 14.35 -7.85 12.83
C PHE A 125 13.65 -8.04 14.16
N THR A 126 13.12 -9.24 14.40
CA THR A 126 12.22 -9.54 15.51
C THR A 126 12.86 -10.38 16.59
N ASP A 127 13.95 -11.06 16.28
CA ASP A 127 14.69 -11.86 17.25
C ASP A 127 16.19 -11.92 16.92
N ASP A 128 17.00 -12.39 17.87
CA ASP A 128 18.47 -12.57 17.83
C ASP A 128 19.23 -11.29 17.45
N THR A 129 20.24 -11.44 16.60
CA THR A 129 21.13 -10.35 16.22
C THR A 129 20.40 -9.32 15.35
N GLY A 130 20.22 -8.13 15.89
CA GLY A 130 19.54 -7.04 15.22
C GLY A 130 18.12 -6.80 15.65
N GLU A 131 17.61 -7.52 16.66
CA GLU A 131 16.27 -7.31 17.23
C GLU A 131 15.98 -5.80 17.43
N GLY A 132 14.81 -5.38 16.94
CA GLY A 132 14.35 -3.99 17.01
C GLY A 132 14.86 -3.08 15.90
N TYR A 133 15.84 -3.47 15.08
CA TYR A 133 16.23 -2.69 13.92
C TYR A 133 15.18 -2.84 12.80
N THR A 134 14.81 -1.71 12.21
CA THR A 134 13.90 -1.64 11.06
C THR A 134 14.59 -0.91 9.91
N TYR A 135 14.55 -1.49 8.73
CA TYR A 135 15.14 -0.94 7.51
C TYR A 135 14.09 -0.76 6.42
N ASP A 136 14.23 0.32 5.64
CA ASP A 136 13.44 0.51 4.43
C ASP A 136 13.99 -0.35 3.30
N VAL A 137 13.12 -1.12 2.66
CA VAL A 137 13.47 -1.95 1.49
C VAL A 137 13.31 -1.11 0.23
N VAL A 138 14.39 -0.90 -0.49
CA VAL A 138 14.39 -0.18 -1.78
C VAL A 138 13.85 -1.08 -2.88
N ASP A 139 14.31 -2.35 -2.85
CA ASP A 139 13.99 -3.30 -3.90
C ASP A 139 14.27 -4.74 -3.46
N ASN A 140 13.74 -5.71 -4.19
CA ASN A 140 14.08 -7.12 -4.04
C ASN A 140 14.19 -7.83 -5.39
N THR A 141 15.05 -8.87 -5.45
CA THR A 141 15.08 -9.76 -6.61
C THR A 141 13.89 -10.72 -6.59
N ALA A 142 13.58 -11.32 -7.74
CA ALA A 142 12.75 -12.51 -7.74
C ALA A 142 13.48 -13.67 -7.05
N THR A 143 12.71 -14.61 -6.53
CA THR A 143 13.25 -15.88 -6.05
C THR A 143 13.90 -16.62 -7.20
N ASP A 144 15.15 -17.06 -7.04
CA ASP A 144 15.92 -17.75 -8.06
C ASP A 144 15.42 -19.19 -8.33
N ASN A 145 14.75 -19.79 -7.34
CA ASN A 145 14.09 -21.10 -7.46
C ASN A 145 12.75 -21.07 -6.70
N PRO A 146 11.60 -21.26 -7.36
CA PRO A 146 10.29 -21.17 -6.71
C PRO A 146 10.05 -22.10 -5.53
N ALA A 147 10.80 -23.21 -5.43
CA ALA A 147 10.59 -24.21 -4.38
C ALA A 147 11.43 -23.97 -3.11
N SER A 148 12.60 -23.33 -3.23
CA SER A 148 13.53 -23.14 -2.11
C SER A 148 14.58 -22.06 -2.43
N GLY A 149 14.16 -21.05 -3.15
CA GLY A 149 15.10 -20.10 -3.74
C GLY A 149 15.49 -18.98 -2.82
N VAL A 150 16.51 -18.29 -3.22
CA VAL A 150 17.12 -17.17 -2.51
C VAL A 150 16.58 -15.86 -3.07
N ILE A 151 16.16 -14.99 -2.17
CA ILE A 151 15.79 -13.61 -2.46
C ILE A 151 16.82 -12.66 -1.85
N ARG A 152 17.10 -11.56 -2.53
CA ARG A 152 17.97 -10.48 -2.04
C ARG A 152 17.16 -9.22 -1.88
N PHE A 153 17.28 -8.61 -0.69
CA PHE A 153 16.71 -7.31 -0.38
C PHE A 153 17.78 -6.24 -0.49
N GLN A 154 17.48 -5.18 -1.21
CA GLN A 154 18.27 -3.95 -1.19
C GLN A 154 17.69 -3.00 -0.15
N LEU A 155 18.48 -2.59 0.82
CA LEU A 155 18.09 -1.71 1.91
C LEU A 155 18.48 -0.26 1.61
N ALA A 156 17.66 0.68 2.04
CA ALA A 156 17.97 2.11 1.92
C ALA A 156 19.13 2.53 2.82
N GLN A 157 19.26 1.89 3.98
CA GLN A 157 20.33 2.16 4.95
C GLN A 157 21.23 0.92 5.10
N PRO A 158 22.53 1.13 5.40
CA PRO A 158 23.42 0.02 5.67
C PRO A 158 23.08 -0.66 7.01
N LEU A 159 23.25 -1.97 7.06
CA LEU A 159 23.08 -2.77 8.27
C LEU A 159 24.00 -2.27 9.39
N GLN A 160 23.44 -2.06 10.57
CA GLN A 160 24.18 -1.64 11.77
C GLN A 160 24.73 -2.84 12.54
N VAL A 161 24.18 -4.02 12.32
CA VAL A 161 24.59 -5.29 12.91
C VAL A 161 24.68 -6.35 11.81
N ALA A 162 25.48 -7.38 12.02
CA ALA A 162 25.52 -8.51 11.09
C ALA A 162 24.27 -9.37 11.29
N ILE A 163 23.71 -9.85 10.19
CA ILE A 163 22.63 -10.85 10.20
C ILE A 163 23.25 -12.23 10.34
N THR A 164 22.65 -13.07 11.15
CA THR A 164 23.03 -14.48 11.32
C THR A 164 21.94 -15.40 10.76
N THR A 165 22.17 -16.70 10.75
CA THR A 165 21.11 -17.68 10.40
C THR A 165 19.99 -17.73 11.42
N ASP A 166 20.24 -17.28 12.64
CA ASP A 166 19.28 -17.30 13.75
C ASP A 166 18.50 -15.98 13.86
N THR A 167 18.79 -15.01 12.99
CA THR A 167 18.05 -13.74 12.93
C THR A 167 16.69 -13.94 12.30
N ASP A 168 15.64 -13.57 13.01
CA ASP A 168 14.28 -13.55 12.52
C ASP A 168 13.85 -12.16 12.06
N ALA A 169 12.98 -12.09 11.07
CA ALA A 169 12.44 -10.83 10.60
C ALA A 169 10.99 -10.91 10.19
N SER A 170 10.30 -9.82 10.38
CA SER A 170 9.00 -9.54 9.79
C SER A 170 9.17 -8.55 8.63
N ILE A 171 8.62 -8.90 7.47
CA ILE A 171 8.55 -8.00 6.31
C ILE A 171 7.09 -7.66 6.06
N ASN A 172 6.79 -6.37 6.11
CA ASN A 172 5.49 -5.89 5.70
C ASN A 172 5.60 -5.42 4.25
N THR A 173 4.70 -5.87 3.39
CA THR A 173 4.56 -5.30 2.05
C THR A 173 4.31 -3.81 2.13
N CYS A 174 4.71 -3.07 1.10
CA CYS A 174 4.26 -1.69 0.94
C CYS A 174 2.72 -1.68 0.93
N LEU A 175 2.10 -0.91 1.83
CA LEU A 175 0.64 -0.79 1.94
C LEU A 175 -0.04 -0.41 0.62
N TYR A 176 0.72 0.10 -0.33
CA TYR A 176 0.25 0.59 -1.63
C TYR A 176 0.64 -0.33 -2.79
N ASN A 177 1.10 -1.55 -2.48
CA ASN A 177 1.42 -2.58 -3.47
C ASN A 177 0.41 -3.73 -3.40
N GLY A 178 0.02 -4.27 -4.56
CA GLY A 178 -0.90 -5.41 -4.62
C GLY A 178 -2.32 -5.10 -4.15
N LEU A 179 -2.82 -3.88 -4.36
CA LEU A 179 -4.15 -3.49 -3.87
C LEU A 179 -5.26 -4.31 -4.51
N ILE A 180 -6.22 -4.71 -3.68
CA ILE A 180 -7.45 -5.40 -4.05
C ILE A 180 -8.67 -4.61 -3.56
N ILE A 181 -9.85 -4.95 -4.07
CA ILE A 181 -11.11 -4.40 -3.54
C ILE A 181 -11.26 -4.87 -2.08
N ALA A 182 -11.47 -3.91 -1.16
CA ALA A 182 -11.64 -4.21 0.25
C ALA A 182 -12.87 -5.09 0.50
N THR A 183 -12.69 -6.16 1.25
CA THR A 183 -13.76 -7.09 1.66
C THR A 183 -14.00 -7.02 3.16
N THR A 184 -15.01 -7.71 3.65
CA THR A 184 -15.36 -7.73 5.09
C THR A 184 -14.29 -8.31 6.00
N THR A 185 -13.36 -9.05 5.44
CA THR A 185 -12.24 -9.69 6.18
C THR A 185 -10.97 -8.86 6.17
N ASP A 186 -10.90 -7.83 5.32
CA ASP A 186 -9.69 -7.04 5.14
C ASP A 186 -9.56 -6.01 6.26
N ALA A 187 -8.51 -6.12 7.01
CA ALA A 187 -8.24 -5.25 8.15
C ALA A 187 -7.61 -3.91 7.75
N CYS A 188 -7.01 -3.81 6.56
CA CYS A 188 -6.19 -2.65 6.17
C CYS A 188 -6.72 -1.95 4.93
N VAL A 189 -7.79 -1.15 5.11
CA VAL A 189 -8.29 -0.25 4.06
C VAL A 189 -7.33 0.92 3.90
N VAL A 190 -6.85 1.15 2.68
CA VAL A 190 -5.81 2.15 2.39
C VAL A 190 -6.32 3.35 1.58
N GLY A 191 -7.46 3.25 0.92
CA GLY A 191 -7.98 4.38 0.13
C GLY A 191 -9.17 4.05 -0.73
N VAL A 192 -9.53 5.03 -1.56
CA VAL A 192 -10.63 4.97 -2.53
C VAL A 192 -10.07 5.16 -3.94
N THR A 193 -10.46 4.31 -4.88
CA THR A 193 -10.04 4.39 -6.27
C THR A 193 -10.53 5.67 -6.95
N CYS A 194 -9.64 6.38 -7.62
CA CYS A 194 -9.99 7.54 -8.43
C CYS A 194 -10.45 7.17 -9.84
N SER A 195 -9.99 6.03 -10.36
CA SER A 195 -10.25 5.54 -11.73
C SER A 195 -10.74 4.10 -11.72
N THR A 196 -11.32 3.66 -12.83
CA THR A 196 -11.60 2.23 -13.05
C THR A 196 -10.32 1.54 -13.48
N ILE A 197 -9.86 0.59 -12.69
CA ILE A 197 -8.61 -0.13 -12.86
C ILE A 197 -8.86 -1.44 -13.62
N VAL A 198 -8.06 -1.67 -14.65
CA VAL A 198 -7.95 -2.96 -15.35
C VAL A 198 -6.50 -3.42 -15.18
N ALA A 199 -6.23 -4.17 -14.12
CA ALA A 199 -4.87 -4.50 -13.68
C ALA A 199 -4.02 -5.19 -14.76
N ALA A 200 -4.64 -5.97 -15.65
CA ALA A 200 -3.95 -6.61 -16.79
C ALA A 200 -3.34 -5.61 -17.79
N THR A 201 -3.84 -4.36 -17.85
CA THR A 201 -3.39 -3.35 -18.83
C THR A 201 -2.81 -2.10 -18.20
N ALA A 202 -3.25 -1.74 -16.99
CA ALA A 202 -2.80 -0.55 -16.27
C ALA A 202 -2.97 -0.78 -14.75
N ALA A 203 -1.97 -1.40 -14.14
CA ALA A 203 -2.01 -1.75 -12.73
C ALA A 203 -1.68 -0.58 -11.78
N TYR A 204 -1.05 0.49 -12.29
CA TYR A 204 -0.61 1.60 -11.45
C TYR A 204 -1.54 2.79 -11.58
N ALA A 205 -2.02 3.29 -10.43
CA ALA A 205 -2.95 4.42 -10.39
C ALA A 205 -2.89 5.16 -9.05
N TRP A 206 -3.68 6.22 -8.94
CA TRP A 206 -3.85 6.99 -7.71
C TRP A 206 -5.10 6.55 -6.95
N ILE A 207 -4.98 6.49 -5.63
CA ILE A 207 -6.09 6.37 -4.69
C ILE A 207 -6.18 7.64 -3.84
N GLN A 208 -7.38 8.00 -3.42
CA GLN A 208 -7.59 9.08 -2.46
C GLN A 208 -7.60 8.49 -1.04
N THR A 209 -6.77 9.05 -0.14
CA THR A 209 -6.62 8.57 1.24
C THR A 209 -7.22 9.55 2.24
N LYS A 210 -7.40 10.82 1.84
CA LYS A 210 -7.98 11.86 2.70
C LYS A 210 -8.78 12.86 1.88
N GLY A 211 -9.81 13.43 2.50
CA GLY A 211 -10.64 14.48 1.92
C GLY A 211 -12.05 14.02 1.58
N VAL A 212 -12.72 14.76 0.71
CA VAL A 212 -14.11 14.46 0.30
C VAL A 212 -14.10 13.66 -0.99
N VAL A 213 -14.77 12.50 -1.00
CA VAL A 213 -14.75 11.57 -2.13
C VAL A 213 -16.10 10.85 -2.29
N GLY A 214 -16.46 10.55 -3.53
CA GLY A 214 -17.59 9.66 -3.84
C GLY A 214 -17.17 8.20 -3.65
N ILE A 215 -17.92 7.44 -2.86
CA ILE A 215 -17.64 6.03 -2.54
C ILE A 215 -18.88 5.21 -2.80
N LEU A 216 -18.70 4.00 -3.35
CA LEU A 216 -19.77 3.02 -3.49
C LEU A 216 -20.43 2.78 -2.11
N GLN A 217 -21.77 2.84 -2.09
CA GLN A 217 -22.57 2.59 -0.90
C GLN A 217 -23.24 1.22 -1.02
N ASP A 218 -23.41 0.54 0.08
CA ASP A 218 -24.25 -0.64 0.14
C ASP A 218 -25.76 -0.28 0.27
N VAL A 219 -26.60 -1.31 0.37
CA VAL A 219 -28.07 -1.16 0.42
C VAL A 219 -28.61 -0.45 1.67
N ASN A 220 -27.78 -0.20 2.68
CA ASN A 220 -28.22 0.46 3.90
C ASN A 220 -28.29 1.96 3.70
N VAL A 221 -29.41 2.57 4.06
CA VAL A 221 -29.62 4.01 3.93
C VAL A 221 -28.82 4.73 5.01
N PRO A 222 -27.77 5.48 4.66
CA PRO A 222 -27.01 6.24 5.63
C PRO A 222 -27.76 7.50 6.09
N THR A 223 -27.17 8.17 7.08
CA THR A 223 -27.58 9.51 7.51
C THR A 223 -26.39 10.48 7.38
N ILE A 224 -26.66 11.71 6.97
CA ILE A 224 -25.62 12.75 6.93
C ILE A 224 -25.01 12.92 8.33
N GLY A 225 -23.68 12.99 8.40
CA GLY A 225 -22.93 12.99 9.63
C GLY A 225 -22.74 11.62 10.30
N GLY A 226 -23.38 10.58 9.78
CA GLY A 226 -23.20 9.22 10.26
C GLY A 226 -21.80 8.69 9.96
N VAL A 227 -21.27 7.82 10.82
CA VAL A 227 -19.96 7.19 10.63
C VAL A 227 -20.01 6.15 9.52
N ALA A 228 -19.12 6.29 8.55
CA ALA A 228 -18.95 5.34 7.45
C ALA A 228 -17.91 4.28 7.83
N THR A 229 -18.26 3.02 7.66
CA THR A 229 -17.38 1.85 7.85
C THR A 229 -17.33 1.02 6.58
N LEU A 230 -16.39 0.08 6.48
CA LEU A 230 -16.37 -0.90 5.41
C LEU A 230 -17.65 -1.76 5.46
N SER A 231 -18.30 -1.93 4.30
CA SER A 231 -19.47 -2.81 4.18
C SER A 231 -19.08 -4.28 4.31
N ASN A 232 -19.90 -5.04 5.00
CA ASN A 232 -19.81 -6.50 5.08
C ASN A 232 -20.72 -7.23 4.09
N ILE A 233 -21.43 -6.50 3.22
CA ILE A 233 -22.36 -7.04 2.23
C ILE A 233 -21.80 -6.86 0.82
N THR A 234 -21.27 -5.68 0.53
CA THR A 234 -20.79 -5.29 -0.79
C THR A 234 -19.31 -4.94 -0.75
N ALA A 235 -18.49 -5.73 -1.43
CA ALA A 235 -17.05 -5.48 -1.51
C ALA A 235 -16.75 -4.08 -2.05
N GLY A 236 -15.84 -3.36 -1.41
CA GLY A 236 -15.43 -2.01 -1.78
C GLY A 236 -16.43 -0.92 -1.45
N ALA A 237 -17.55 -1.24 -0.81
CA ALA A 237 -18.57 -0.27 -0.43
C ALA A 237 -18.42 0.20 1.03
N VAL A 238 -19.02 1.35 1.32
CA VAL A 238 -19.23 1.82 2.69
C VAL A 238 -20.65 1.52 3.18
N THR A 239 -20.78 1.35 4.48
CA THR A 239 -22.06 1.23 5.19
C THR A 239 -22.10 2.15 6.40
N LEU A 240 -23.31 2.46 6.89
CA LEU A 240 -23.49 3.22 8.12
C LEU A 240 -23.12 2.36 9.33
N MET A 241 -22.25 2.85 10.19
CA MET A 241 -21.95 2.18 11.46
C MET A 241 -23.22 2.08 12.33
N GLY A 242 -23.59 0.87 12.70
CA GLY A 242 -24.80 0.64 13.49
C GLY A 242 -26.11 0.54 12.69
N GLY A 243 -26.06 0.67 11.36
CA GLY A 243 -27.27 0.74 10.53
C GLY A 243 -28.03 -0.56 10.31
N ASN A 244 -27.46 -1.72 10.63
CA ASN A 244 -28.12 -3.01 10.43
C ASN A 244 -28.06 -3.90 11.68
N SER A 245 -29.21 -4.08 12.33
CA SER A 245 -29.33 -4.90 13.54
C SER A 245 -29.04 -6.40 13.31
N THR A 246 -29.16 -6.87 12.06
CA THR A 246 -28.93 -8.29 11.72
C THR A 246 -27.43 -8.66 11.77
N TYR A 247 -26.54 -7.69 11.71
CA TYR A 247 -25.09 -7.90 11.69
C TYR A 247 -24.37 -7.34 12.93
N ALA A 248 -25.08 -7.23 14.05
CA ALA A 248 -24.54 -6.70 15.32
C ALA A 248 -23.23 -7.38 15.80
N THR A 249 -22.95 -8.58 15.31
CA THR A 249 -21.73 -9.34 15.65
C THR A 249 -20.45 -8.75 15.03
N TYR A 250 -20.57 -7.89 14.02
CA TYR A 250 -19.42 -7.30 13.32
C TYR A 250 -19.12 -5.87 13.76
N TYR A 251 -19.95 -5.27 14.64
CA TYR A 251 -19.69 -3.95 15.19
C TYR A 251 -18.40 -3.93 15.98
N GLY A 252 -17.46 -3.07 15.58
CA GLY A 252 -16.17 -2.92 16.22
C GLY A 252 -15.02 -3.68 15.55
N LYS A 253 -15.28 -4.45 14.49
CA LYS A 253 -14.21 -5.11 13.71
C LYS A 253 -13.91 -4.38 12.40
N ASN A 254 -14.87 -3.66 11.83
CA ASN A 254 -14.66 -2.97 10.57
C ASN A 254 -13.97 -1.62 10.80
N PRO A 255 -13.00 -1.25 9.94
CA PRO A 255 -12.32 0.02 10.06
C PRO A 255 -13.28 1.20 9.85
N ILE A 256 -13.09 2.26 10.62
CA ILE A 256 -13.78 3.54 10.40
C ILE A 256 -13.13 4.19 9.19
N ILE A 257 -13.91 4.45 8.15
CA ILE A 257 -13.46 5.08 6.90
C ILE A 257 -13.57 6.60 7.00
N GLY A 258 -14.64 7.08 7.65
CA GLY A 258 -14.95 8.50 7.76
C GLY A 258 -16.40 8.75 8.15
N TYR A 259 -17.00 9.77 7.56
CA TYR A 259 -18.41 10.08 7.79
C TYR A 259 -19.09 10.59 6.51
N TYR A 260 -20.40 10.36 6.43
CA TYR A 260 -21.22 10.78 5.31
C TYR A 260 -21.43 12.30 5.27
N VAL A 261 -21.15 12.90 4.13
CA VAL A 261 -21.33 14.33 3.86
C VAL A 261 -22.57 14.55 3.01
N ASP A 262 -22.82 13.65 2.06
CA ASP A 262 -24.01 13.65 1.20
C ASP A 262 -24.41 12.21 0.88
N LEU A 263 -25.69 12.02 0.57
CA LEU A 263 -26.25 10.71 0.37
C LEU A 263 -26.54 10.49 -1.12
N GLY A 264 -26.07 9.36 -1.65
CA GLY A 264 -26.48 8.87 -2.94
C GLY A 264 -27.75 8.02 -2.86
N ASP A 265 -28.17 7.51 -4.01
CA ASP A 265 -29.21 6.50 -4.08
C ASP A 265 -28.73 5.18 -3.46
N ALA A 266 -29.67 4.38 -2.96
CA ALA A 266 -29.36 3.03 -2.46
C ALA A 266 -28.61 2.24 -3.55
N THR A 267 -27.46 1.67 -3.21
CA THR A 267 -26.54 0.98 -4.14
C THR A 267 -25.79 1.89 -5.13
N GLY A 268 -25.91 3.21 -4.99
CA GLY A 268 -25.16 4.22 -5.76
C GLY A 268 -23.87 4.63 -5.06
N ALA A 269 -23.39 5.83 -5.39
CA ALA A 269 -22.27 6.45 -4.71
C ALA A 269 -22.77 7.49 -3.71
N SER A 270 -22.27 7.42 -2.47
CA SER A 270 -22.40 8.48 -1.47
C SER A 270 -21.15 9.31 -1.41
N VAL A 271 -21.25 10.53 -0.86
CA VAL A 271 -20.12 11.39 -0.61
C VAL A 271 -19.68 11.26 0.84
N CYS A 272 -18.45 10.84 1.05
CA CYS A 272 -17.86 10.71 2.38
C CYS A 272 -16.65 11.63 2.53
N LYS A 273 -16.42 12.12 3.74
CA LYS A 273 -15.15 12.68 4.14
C LYS A 273 -14.35 11.60 4.83
N ILE A 274 -13.22 11.23 4.23
CA ILE A 274 -12.36 10.13 4.67
C ILE A 274 -11.07 10.67 5.30
N ASN A 275 -10.43 9.83 6.15
CA ASN A 275 -9.09 10.05 6.68
C ASN A 275 -8.46 8.69 6.99
N LEU A 276 -7.69 8.18 6.02
CA LEU A 276 -7.02 6.89 6.05
C LEU A 276 -5.48 7.05 6.08
N GLU A 277 -4.99 8.22 6.50
CA GLU A 277 -3.57 8.56 6.67
C GLU A 277 -3.05 8.17 8.05
#